data_74fc09aa2c6be7559d64d59936163a47
#
_entry.id   74fc09aa2c6be7559d64d59936163a47
#
_cell.length_a   1.000
_cell.length_b   1.000
_cell.length_c   1.000
_cell.angle_alpha   90.00
_cell.angle_beta   90.00
_cell.angle_gamma   90.00
#
_symmetry.space_group_name_H-M   'P 1'
#
loop_
_entity.id
_entity.type
_entity.pdbx_description
1 polymer ?
#
loop_
_entity_poly.entity_id
_entity_poly.type
_entity_poly.pdbx_seq_one_letter_code
_entity_poly.pdbx_strand_id
1 'polypeptide(L)'
;AVDIEYDFPFGFKELEGIHSRTDYDLKRHQEFSGKKMLYFDPDIQDSYIPYVVETSVGLDRTFLAVLSYGYTEETLSDGSTRVVLKIPDFLAPIKVAILPLVKKDGMNDYALNIFNDLKKYYLCQYDEKDSIGRRYRRQDAIGTPYCITVDGQTLEDNTVTIRERDSMLQDRIPVDNIRKYLHDKLNVI
;
A
#
# COMPACT_ATOMS: atom_id res chain seq x y z
N ALA A 1 -23.56 7.05 20.83
CA ALA A 1 -22.93 6.76 19.53
C ALA A 1 -22.15 7.97 19.08
N VAL A 2 -21.02 7.75 18.43
CA VAL A 2 -20.20 8.79 17.79
C VAL A 2 -19.83 8.24 16.41
N ASP A 3 -20.02 9.07 15.38
CA ASP A 3 -19.63 8.71 14.03
C ASP A 3 -18.42 9.56 13.63
N ILE A 4 -17.43 8.91 13.03
CA ILE A 4 -16.29 9.57 12.39
C ILE A 4 -16.63 9.65 10.91
N GLU A 5 -16.69 10.88 10.39
CA GLU A 5 -16.97 11.15 8.98
C GLU A 5 -15.70 11.49 8.21
N TYR A 6 -15.66 11.08 6.95
CA TYR A 6 -14.62 11.43 5.99
C TYR A 6 -15.23 12.25 4.85
N ASP A 7 -14.49 13.25 4.37
CA ASP A 7 -14.88 14.05 3.21
C ASP A 7 -14.53 13.30 1.92
N PHE A 8 -15.46 12.47 1.49
CA PHE A 8 -15.37 11.72 0.24
C PHE A 8 -15.59 12.66 -0.97
N PRO A 9 -15.28 12.24 -2.21
CA PRO A 9 -15.58 13.04 -3.41
C PRO A 9 -17.04 13.42 -3.59
N PHE A 10 -17.95 12.75 -2.88
CA PHE A 10 -19.40 13.02 -2.84
C PHE A 10 -19.85 13.65 -1.51
N GLY A 11 -18.93 14.22 -0.72
CA GLY A 11 -19.17 14.90 0.56
C GLY A 11 -19.00 14.02 1.79
N PHE A 12 -19.16 14.65 2.96
CA PHE A 12 -19.01 13.97 4.26
C PHE A 12 -19.96 12.81 4.43
N LYS A 13 -19.41 11.65 4.77
CA LYS A 13 -20.13 10.43 5.11
C LYS A 13 -19.39 9.66 6.19
N GLU A 14 -20.15 8.91 6.95
CA GLU A 14 -19.63 8.01 7.97
C GLU A 14 -18.55 7.08 7.41
N LEU A 15 -17.39 7.07 8.07
CA LEU A 15 -16.30 6.13 7.84
C LEU A 15 -16.26 5.06 8.93
N GLU A 16 -16.46 5.47 10.18
CA GLU A 16 -16.40 4.61 11.34
C GLU A 16 -17.47 5.02 12.36
N GLY A 17 -18.19 4.05 12.93
CA GLY A 17 -19.12 4.24 14.03
C GLY A 17 -18.54 3.70 15.33
N ILE A 18 -18.68 4.45 16.44
CA ILE A 18 -18.30 4.04 17.80
C ILE A 18 -19.53 4.05 18.69
N HIS A 19 -19.95 2.88 19.16
CA HIS A 19 -21.21 2.70 19.84
C HIS A 19 -21.03 2.07 21.23
N SER A 20 -21.64 2.66 22.25
CA SER A 20 -21.86 1.96 23.51
C SER A 20 -23.09 1.05 23.36
N ARG A 21 -22.84 -0.24 23.33
CA ARG A 21 -23.88 -1.29 23.21
C ARG A 21 -24.47 -1.67 24.55
N THR A 22 -23.95 -1.11 25.64
CA THR A 22 -24.28 -1.52 27.02
C THR A 22 -24.06 -3.02 27.22
N ASP A 23 -24.86 -3.68 28.01
CA ASP A 23 -24.86 -5.14 28.20
C ASP A 23 -25.84 -5.88 27.26
N TYR A 24 -26.48 -5.16 26.32
CA TYR A 24 -27.58 -5.69 25.50
C TYR A 24 -27.16 -6.92 24.68
N ASP A 25 -26.06 -6.80 23.93
CA ASP A 25 -25.65 -7.88 23.02
C ASP A 25 -25.24 -9.15 23.82
N LEU A 26 -24.45 -8.99 24.87
CA LEU A 26 -24.03 -10.13 25.69
C LEU A 26 -25.16 -10.78 26.45
N LYS A 27 -26.15 -9.99 26.93
CA LYS A 27 -27.39 -10.55 27.48
C LYS A 27 -28.13 -11.41 26.46
N ARG A 28 -28.30 -10.92 25.23
CA ARG A 28 -28.95 -11.68 24.15
C ARG A 28 -28.17 -12.94 23.80
N HIS A 29 -26.84 -12.84 23.65
CA HIS A 29 -26.00 -14.01 23.41
C HIS A 29 -26.11 -15.05 24.54
N GLN A 30 -26.16 -14.63 25.80
CA GLN A 30 -26.35 -15.53 26.92
C GLN A 30 -27.75 -16.20 26.87
N GLU A 31 -28.79 -15.43 26.61
CA GLU A 31 -30.17 -15.93 26.52
C GLU A 31 -30.33 -17.00 25.44
N PHE A 32 -29.86 -16.72 24.22
CA PHE A 32 -30.08 -17.62 23.09
C PHE A 32 -29.10 -18.79 23.00
N SER A 33 -27.87 -18.63 23.52
CA SER A 33 -26.87 -19.70 23.47
C SER A 33 -26.88 -20.60 24.70
N GLY A 34 -27.48 -20.14 25.82
CA GLY A 34 -27.42 -20.80 27.13
C GLY A 34 -26.03 -20.73 27.77
N LYS A 35 -25.04 -20.03 27.15
CA LYS A 35 -23.69 -19.87 27.69
C LYS A 35 -23.62 -18.62 28.55
N LYS A 36 -22.96 -18.72 29.73
CA LYS A 36 -22.72 -17.56 30.59
C LYS A 36 -21.76 -16.57 29.93
N MET A 37 -22.16 -15.30 29.85
CA MET A 37 -21.36 -14.16 29.34
C MET A 37 -20.99 -13.22 30.51
N LEU A 38 -20.54 -13.81 31.64
CA LEU A 38 -20.18 -13.06 32.83
C LEU A 38 -18.67 -12.82 32.89
N TYR A 39 -18.30 -11.61 33.27
CA TYR A 39 -16.96 -11.24 33.70
C TYR A 39 -16.93 -11.19 35.23
N PHE A 40 -15.96 -11.88 35.85
CA PHE A 40 -15.69 -11.77 37.27
C PHE A 40 -14.70 -10.64 37.52
N ASP A 41 -15.12 -9.66 38.28
CA ASP A 41 -14.26 -8.51 38.61
C ASP A 41 -13.60 -8.76 39.98
N PRO A 42 -12.27 -8.93 40.04
CA PRO A 42 -11.55 -9.20 41.28
C PRO A 42 -11.53 -8.01 42.22
N ASP A 43 -11.72 -6.79 41.77
CA ASP A 43 -11.69 -5.59 42.59
C ASP A 43 -12.96 -5.44 43.43
N ILE A 44 -14.11 -5.75 42.83
CA ILE A 44 -15.42 -5.71 43.51
C ILE A 44 -15.90 -7.09 44.00
N GLN A 45 -15.15 -8.16 43.68
CA GLN A 45 -15.48 -9.56 44.05
C GLN A 45 -16.88 -10.00 43.56
N ASP A 46 -17.32 -9.52 42.41
CA ASP A 46 -18.62 -9.83 41.84
C ASP A 46 -18.55 -10.15 40.36
N SER A 47 -19.62 -10.78 39.85
CA SER A 47 -19.74 -11.15 38.42
C SER A 47 -20.89 -10.41 37.77
N TYR A 48 -20.60 -9.77 36.65
CA TYR A 48 -21.61 -9.03 35.88
C TYR A 48 -21.44 -9.26 34.39
N ILE A 49 -22.47 -8.92 33.62
CA ILE A 49 -22.38 -8.87 32.17
C ILE A 49 -21.75 -7.50 31.77
N PRO A 50 -20.54 -7.47 31.18
CA PRO A 50 -19.87 -6.22 30.92
C PRO A 50 -20.55 -5.42 29.79
N TYR A 51 -20.36 -4.12 29.84
CA TYR A 51 -20.75 -3.25 28.73
C TYR A 51 -19.77 -3.42 27.57
N VAL A 52 -20.31 -3.41 26.35
CA VAL A 52 -19.54 -3.52 25.11
C VAL A 52 -19.44 -2.15 24.46
N VAL A 53 -18.24 -1.76 24.10
CA VAL A 53 -18.00 -0.67 23.15
C VAL A 53 -17.65 -1.30 21.81
N GLU A 54 -18.46 -1.04 20.83
CA GLU A 54 -18.26 -1.50 19.45
C GLU A 54 -17.62 -0.39 18.63
N THR A 55 -16.59 -0.71 17.85
CA THR A 55 -16.13 0.12 16.75
C THR A 55 -16.39 -0.63 15.46
N SER A 56 -17.00 0.04 14.50
CA SER A 56 -17.39 -0.54 13.21
C SER A 56 -16.92 0.34 12.08
N VAL A 57 -16.10 -0.22 11.19
CA VAL A 57 -15.57 0.49 10.01
C VAL A 57 -15.86 -0.28 8.74
N GLY A 58 -16.32 0.42 7.70
CA GLY A 58 -16.60 -0.18 6.40
C GLY A 58 -15.33 -0.37 5.58
N LEU A 59 -14.99 -1.62 5.22
CA LEU A 59 -13.83 -1.92 4.40
C LEU A 59 -13.82 -1.14 3.08
N ASP A 60 -14.92 -1.15 2.34
CA ASP A 60 -15.02 -0.46 1.05
C ASP A 60 -14.89 1.06 1.19
N ARG A 61 -15.45 1.62 2.27
CA ARG A 61 -15.30 3.05 2.57
C ARG A 61 -13.87 3.40 2.94
N THR A 62 -13.20 2.58 3.73
CA THR A 62 -11.78 2.75 4.06
C THR A 62 -10.92 2.69 2.81
N PHE A 63 -11.17 1.71 1.94
CA PHE A 63 -10.48 1.58 0.65
C PHE A 63 -10.67 2.84 -0.21
N LEU A 64 -11.92 3.34 -0.34
CA LEU A 64 -12.21 4.55 -1.09
C LEU A 64 -11.54 5.78 -0.47
N ALA A 65 -11.52 5.90 0.86
CA ALA A 65 -10.84 6.99 1.56
C ALA A 65 -9.33 7.00 1.26
N VAL A 66 -8.68 5.82 1.31
CA VAL A 66 -7.25 5.67 0.98
C VAL A 66 -6.98 6.08 -0.46
N LEU A 67 -7.80 5.63 -1.42
CA LEU A 67 -7.65 6.00 -2.82
C LEU A 67 -7.86 7.50 -3.04
N SER A 68 -8.91 8.08 -2.43
CA SER A 68 -9.23 9.50 -2.56
C SER A 68 -8.14 10.39 -1.97
N TYR A 69 -7.59 9.99 -0.83
CA TYR A 69 -6.47 10.69 -0.19
C TYR A 69 -5.19 10.63 -1.02
N GLY A 70 -4.89 9.46 -1.59
CA GLY A 70 -3.65 9.23 -2.35
C GLY A 70 -3.69 9.77 -3.78
N TYR A 71 -4.87 9.99 -4.37
CA TYR A 71 -4.98 10.49 -5.74
C TYR A 71 -4.46 11.93 -5.83
N THR A 72 -3.49 12.14 -6.72
CA THR A 72 -2.86 13.45 -6.91
C THR A 72 -2.60 13.70 -8.38
N GLU A 73 -2.93 14.90 -8.86
CA GLU A 73 -2.52 15.41 -10.16
C GLU A 73 -1.42 16.46 -9.96
N GLU A 74 -0.28 16.25 -10.57
CA GLU A 74 0.87 17.15 -10.48
C GLU A 74 1.18 17.76 -11.83
N THR A 75 1.42 19.08 -11.85
CA THR A 75 1.97 19.76 -13.03
C THR A 75 3.49 19.73 -12.95
N LEU A 76 4.13 19.18 -13.96
CA LEU A 76 5.58 19.10 -14.06
C LEU A 76 6.18 20.40 -14.62
N SER A 77 7.50 20.54 -14.50
CA SER A 77 8.23 21.72 -14.96
C SER A 77 8.11 21.98 -16.49
N ASP A 78 7.83 20.94 -17.27
CA ASP A 78 7.57 21.03 -18.71
C ASP A 78 6.10 21.36 -19.07
N GLY A 79 5.25 21.58 -18.06
CA GLY A 79 3.83 21.86 -18.22
C GLY A 79 2.95 20.62 -18.42
N SER A 80 3.51 19.43 -18.48
CA SER A 80 2.74 18.18 -18.57
C SER A 80 2.12 17.80 -17.20
N THR A 81 1.03 17.05 -17.24
CA THR A 81 0.37 16.55 -16.01
C THR A 81 0.79 15.11 -15.74
N ARG A 82 1.01 14.81 -14.45
CA ARG A 82 1.26 13.48 -13.93
C ARG A 82 0.18 13.10 -12.91
N VAL A 83 -0.51 11.99 -13.15
CA VAL A 83 -1.37 11.36 -12.14
C VAL A 83 -0.52 10.44 -11.28
N VAL A 84 -0.61 10.58 -9.97
CA VAL A 84 0.13 9.78 -8.98
C VAL A 84 -0.83 9.32 -7.89
N LEU A 85 -0.77 8.05 -7.56
CA LEU A 85 -1.42 7.51 -6.38
C LEU A 85 -0.42 7.48 -5.21
N LYS A 86 -0.42 8.54 -4.41
CA LYS A 86 0.49 8.71 -3.25
C LYS A 86 -0.02 7.99 -2.00
N ILE A 87 -0.19 6.70 -2.09
CA ILE A 87 -0.48 5.87 -0.92
C ILE A 87 0.82 5.49 -0.19
N PRO A 88 0.76 5.23 1.13
CA PRO A 88 1.90 4.68 1.86
C PRO A 88 2.47 3.44 1.18
N ASP A 89 3.80 3.32 1.15
CA ASP A 89 4.48 2.25 0.39
C ASP A 89 4.07 0.86 0.83
N PHE A 90 3.76 0.67 2.11
CA PHE A 90 3.28 -0.60 2.65
C PHE A 90 1.87 -0.97 2.16
N LEU A 91 1.05 0.00 1.72
CA LEU A 91 -0.28 -0.24 1.13
C LEU A 91 -0.22 -0.44 -0.38
N ALA A 92 0.88 -0.02 -1.05
CA ALA A 92 1.00 -0.16 -2.49
C ALA A 92 0.86 -1.64 -2.92
N PRO A 93 -0.04 -1.98 -3.85
CA PRO A 93 -0.22 -3.37 -4.28
C PRO A 93 1.03 -3.93 -4.97
N ILE A 94 1.70 -3.11 -5.80
CA ILE A 94 2.98 -3.44 -6.42
C ILE A 94 4.07 -2.65 -5.70
N LYS A 95 5.08 -3.34 -5.18
CA LYS A 95 6.18 -2.70 -4.42
C LYS A 95 7.27 -2.16 -5.33
N VAL A 96 7.55 -2.88 -6.39
CA VAL A 96 8.61 -2.52 -7.34
C VAL A 96 8.26 -2.96 -8.75
N ALA A 97 8.53 -2.10 -9.73
CA ALA A 97 8.45 -2.43 -11.14
C ALA A 97 9.85 -2.56 -11.74
N ILE A 98 10.05 -3.57 -12.58
CA ILE A 98 11.32 -3.83 -13.29
C ILE A 98 11.12 -3.53 -14.78
N LEU A 99 11.90 -2.60 -15.28
CA LEU A 99 11.71 -1.95 -16.56
C LEU A 99 13.01 -2.00 -17.39
N PRO A 100 13.16 -2.90 -18.39
CA PRO A 100 14.29 -2.82 -19.31
C PRO A 100 14.17 -1.54 -20.14
N LEU A 101 15.24 -0.74 -20.27
CA LEU A 101 15.19 0.54 -21.01
C LEU A 101 14.76 0.34 -22.46
N VAL A 102 15.34 -0.65 -23.11
CA VAL A 102 15.01 -1.06 -24.49
C VAL A 102 14.96 -2.58 -24.61
N LYS A 103 14.31 -3.09 -25.66
CA LYS A 103 14.21 -4.54 -25.94
C LYS A 103 15.38 -5.05 -26.78
N LYS A 104 16.60 -4.78 -26.35
CA LYS A 104 17.82 -5.15 -27.11
C LYS A 104 18.94 -5.58 -26.17
N ASP A 105 19.91 -6.22 -26.73
CA ASP A 105 21.23 -6.46 -26.13
C ASP A 105 21.23 -7.25 -24.81
N GLY A 106 20.22 -8.13 -24.60
CA GLY A 106 20.12 -8.92 -23.37
C GLY A 106 19.54 -8.20 -22.16
N MET A 107 19.14 -6.90 -22.28
CA MET A 107 18.54 -6.14 -21.18
C MET A 107 17.24 -6.77 -20.68
N ASN A 108 16.43 -7.36 -21.57
CA ASN A 108 15.20 -8.04 -21.21
C ASN A 108 15.46 -9.24 -20.30
N ASP A 109 16.42 -10.09 -20.69
CA ASP A 109 16.76 -11.29 -19.93
C ASP A 109 17.34 -10.91 -18.57
N TYR A 110 18.18 -9.88 -18.55
CA TYR A 110 18.75 -9.35 -17.32
C TYR A 110 17.65 -8.82 -16.38
N ALA A 111 16.73 -8.01 -16.91
CA ALA A 111 15.58 -7.47 -16.17
C ALA A 111 14.63 -8.58 -15.67
N LEU A 112 14.41 -9.63 -16.48
CA LEU A 112 13.64 -10.81 -16.06
C LEU A 112 14.32 -11.59 -14.94
N ASN A 113 15.65 -11.68 -14.93
CA ASN A 113 16.39 -12.31 -13.84
C ASN A 113 16.20 -11.53 -12.53
N ILE A 114 16.31 -10.20 -12.55
CA ILE A 114 16.02 -9.34 -11.39
C ILE A 114 14.56 -9.53 -10.94
N PHE A 115 13.61 -9.49 -11.87
CA PHE A 115 12.20 -9.70 -11.57
C PHE A 115 11.96 -11.07 -10.92
N ASN A 116 12.54 -12.14 -11.46
CA ASN A 116 12.38 -13.50 -10.95
C ASN A 116 12.99 -13.69 -9.56
N ASP A 117 14.02 -12.92 -9.22
CA ASP A 117 14.57 -12.93 -7.87
C ASP A 117 13.70 -12.12 -6.90
N LEU A 118 13.36 -10.88 -7.25
CA LEU A 118 12.61 -9.99 -6.36
C LEU A 118 11.18 -10.44 -6.09
N LYS A 119 10.49 -11.08 -7.04
CA LYS A 119 9.11 -11.58 -6.85
C LYS A 119 8.98 -12.66 -5.78
N LYS A 120 10.09 -13.22 -5.30
CA LYS A 120 10.10 -14.16 -4.16
C LYS A 120 9.84 -13.43 -2.83
N TYR A 121 10.06 -12.12 -2.77
CA TYR A 121 10.01 -11.31 -1.56
C TYR A 121 8.97 -10.19 -1.61
N TYR A 122 8.67 -9.68 -2.82
CA TYR A 122 7.81 -8.52 -3.05
C TYR A 122 6.81 -8.81 -4.16
N LEU A 123 5.66 -8.16 -4.12
CA LEU A 123 4.78 -8.08 -5.27
C LEU A 123 5.41 -7.15 -6.31
N CYS A 124 5.88 -7.74 -7.40
CA CYS A 124 6.61 -7.06 -8.46
C CYS A 124 5.81 -7.03 -9.77
N GLN A 125 6.08 -6.03 -10.58
CA GLN A 125 5.60 -5.97 -11.96
C GLN A 125 6.78 -5.84 -12.92
N TYR A 126 6.74 -6.59 -14.03
CA TYR A 126 7.64 -6.43 -15.17
C TYR A 126 6.88 -5.73 -16.30
N ASP A 127 7.48 -4.69 -16.91
CA ASP A 127 6.88 -3.98 -18.02
C ASP A 127 7.95 -3.54 -19.04
N GLU A 128 7.75 -3.91 -20.28
CA GLU A 128 8.62 -3.58 -21.41
C GLU A 128 7.87 -2.90 -22.57
N LYS A 129 6.59 -2.55 -22.36
CA LYS A 129 5.74 -1.97 -23.38
C LYS A 129 5.83 -0.45 -23.39
N ASP A 130 5.98 0.16 -24.55
CA ASP A 130 6.13 1.59 -24.78
C ASP A 130 7.49 2.19 -24.29
N SER A 131 7.60 3.52 -24.33
CA SER A 131 8.78 4.24 -23.82
C SER A 131 8.88 4.18 -22.30
N ILE A 132 10.09 4.31 -21.78
CA ILE A 132 10.35 4.28 -20.33
C ILE A 132 9.54 5.34 -19.57
N GLY A 133 9.39 6.54 -20.12
CA GLY A 133 8.58 7.60 -19.53
C GLY A 133 7.11 7.22 -19.35
N ARG A 134 6.50 6.56 -20.36
CA ARG A 134 5.12 6.06 -20.27
C ARG A 134 4.98 4.96 -19.23
N ARG A 135 5.98 4.09 -19.11
CA ARG A 135 6.01 3.03 -18.09
C ARG A 135 6.09 3.61 -16.68
N TYR A 136 6.93 4.60 -16.45
CA TYR A 136 6.96 5.32 -15.18
C TYR A 136 5.60 5.93 -14.84
N ARG A 137 4.92 6.58 -15.81
CA ARG A 137 3.58 7.15 -15.58
C ARG A 137 2.55 6.11 -15.18
N ARG A 138 2.58 4.91 -15.80
CA ARG A 138 1.69 3.80 -15.39
C ARG A 138 1.95 3.37 -13.97
N GLN A 139 3.21 3.27 -13.56
CA GLN A 139 3.58 2.88 -12.21
C GLN A 139 3.23 3.97 -11.18
N ASP A 140 3.45 5.25 -11.52
CA ASP A 140 3.04 6.38 -10.69
C ASP A 140 1.50 6.34 -10.44
N ALA A 141 0.72 6.10 -11.49
CA ALA A 141 -0.74 6.09 -11.45
C ALA A 141 -1.33 4.95 -10.59
N ILE A 142 -0.65 3.81 -10.49
CA ILE A 142 -1.09 2.67 -9.65
C ILE A 142 -0.42 2.66 -8.27
N GLY A 143 0.42 3.65 -7.98
CA GLY A 143 1.03 3.83 -6.66
C GLY A 143 2.27 2.97 -6.39
N THR A 144 2.94 2.43 -7.43
CA THR A 144 4.18 1.67 -7.26
C THR A 144 5.30 2.58 -6.74
N PRO A 145 5.85 2.34 -5.52
CA PRO A 145 6.80 3.26 -4.91
C PRO A 145 8.17 3.29 -5.60
N TYR A 146 8.63 2.17 -6.16
CA TYR A 146 9.95 2.06 -6.77
C TYR A 146 9.91 1.44 -8.17
N CYS A 147 10.68 2.03 -9.09
CA CYS A 147 10.90 1.48 -10.42
C CYS A 147 12.39 1.23 -10.63
N ILE A 148 12.76 0.00 -10.97
CA ILE A 148 14.12 -0.39 -11.32
C ILE A 148 14.26 -0.39 -12.83
N THR A 149 15.21 0.38 -13.36
CA THR A 149 15.51 0.41 -14.78
C THR A 149 16.82 -0.32 -15.07
N VAL A 150 16.76 -1.27 -15.99
CA VAL A 150 17.90 -1.98 -16.56
C VAL A 150 18.25 -1.32 -17.89
N ASP A 151 19.48 -0.82 -18.00
CA ASP A 151 19.98 -0.08 -19.17
C ASP A 151 21.32 -0.63 -19.67
N GLY A 152 21.94 0.03 -20.66
CA GLY A 152 23.22 -0.42 -21.21
C GLY A 152 24.33 -0.48 -20.17
N GLN A 153 24.39 0.48 -19.27
CA GLN A 153 25.39 0.51 -18.20
C GLN A 153 25.23 -0.66 -17.23
N THR A 154 23.99 -1.13 -17.03
CA THR A 154 23.72 -2.32 -16.21
C THR A 154 24.48 -3.55 -16.70
N LEU A 155 24.57 -3.71 -18.04
CA LEU A 155 25.27 -4.84 -18.65
C LEU A 155 26.80 -4.75 -18.51
N GLU A 156 27.31 -3.53 -18.32
CA GLU A 156 28.77 -3.27 -18.21
C GLU A 156 29.27 -3.40 -16.75
N ASP A 157 28.53 -2.83 -15.79
CA ASP A 157 29.02 -2.64 -14.43
C ASP A 157 28.12 -3.27 -13.35
N ASN A 158 27.07 -4.01 -13.74
CA ASN A 158 26.14 -4.68 -12.82
C ASN A 158 25.43 -3.72 -11.86
N THR A 159 25.10 -2.49 -12.31
CA THR A 159 24.32 -1.51 -11.56
C THR A 159 22.99 -1.23 -12.23
N VAL A 160 21.98 -0.79 -11.45
CA VAL A 160 20.65 -0.40 -11.94
C VAL A 160 20.27 0.97 -11.44
N THR A 161 19.37 1.63 -12.16
CA THR A 161 18.75 2.87 -11.68
C THR A 161 17.48 2.53 -10.92
N ILE A 162 17.34 3.02 -9.68
CA ILE A 162 16.09 2.97 -8.91
C ILE A 162 15.49 4.37 -8.90
N ARG A 163 14.22 4.48 -9.34
CA ARG A 163 13.44 5.71 -9.29
C ARG A 163 12.38 5.62 -8.22
N GLU A 164 12.33 6.61 -7.37
CA GLU A 164 11.28 6.80 -6.37
C GLU A 164 10.05 7.51 -6.98
N ARG A 165 8.84 7.03 -6.63
CA ARG A 165 7.56 7.55 -7.15
C ARG A 165 7.34 9.03 -6.84
N ASP A 166 7.47 9.41 -5.57
CA ASP A 166 7.02 10.73 -5.10
C ASP A 166 7.97 11.84 -5.49
N SER A 167 9.26 11.65 -5.26
CA SER A 167 10.31 12.62 -5.59
C SER A 167 10.74 12.60 -7.06
N MET A 168 10.51 11.49 -7.77
CA MET A 168 11.08 11.15 -9.08
C MET A 168 12.62 11.08 -9.10
N LEU A 169 13.26 11.16 -7.95
CA LEU A 169 14.72 11.03 -7.84
C LEU A 169 15.15 9.62 -8.28
N GLN A 170 16.33 9.57 -8.85
CA GLN A 170 16.93 8.34 -9.37
C GLN A 170 18.31 8.14 -8.76
N ASP A 171 18.46 7.00 -8.12
CA ASP A 171 19.74 6.55 -7.55
C ASP A 171 20.27 5.39 -8.37
N ARG A 172 21.60 5.33 -8.55
CA ARG A 172 22.25 4.19 -9.19
C ARG A 172 22.93 3.33 -8.13
N ILE A 173 22.56 2.05 -8.12
CA ILE A 173 23.05 1.10 -7.10
C ILE A 173 23.48 -0.24 -7.75
N PRO A 174 24.40 -0.98 -7.11
CA PRO A 174 24.71 -2.35 -7.50
C PRO A 174 23.48 -3.27 -7.40
N VAL A 175 23.34 -4.19 -8.35
CA VAL A 175 22.21 -5.16 -8.37
C VAL A 175 22.13 -5.94 -7.07
N ASP A 176 23.24 -6.34 -6.49
CA ASP A 176 23.30 -7.08 -5.22
C ASP A 176 22.72 -6.31 -4.03
N ASN A 177 22.67 -4.99 -4.12
CA ASN A 177 22.17 -4.11 -3.07
C ASN A 177 20.66 -3.83 -3.17
N ILE A 178 20.00 -4.23 -4.26
CA ILE A 178 18.57 -3.94 -4.49
C ILE A 178 17.69 -4.41 -3.32
N ARG A 179 17.88 -5.64 -2.87
CA ARG A 179 17.05 -6.23 -1.79
C ARG A 179 17.21 -5.46 -0.48
N LYS A 180 18.45 -5.10 -0.13
CA LYS A 180 18.75 -4.30 1.06
C LYS A 180 18.10 -2.92 0.93
N TYR A 181 18.29 -2.26 -0.21
CA TYR A 181 17.71 -0.94 -0.48
C TYR A 181 16.18 -0.95 -0.31
N LEU A 182 15.51 -1.90 -0.95
CA LEU A 182 14.04 -2.03 -0.85
C LEU A 182 13.58 -2.38 0.56
N HIS A 183 14.31 -3.25 1.27
CA HIS A 183 14.00 -3.59 2.66
C HIS A 183 14.06 -2.36 3.57
N ASP A 184 15.14 -1.58 3.46
CA ASP A 184 15.37 -0.39 4.28
C ASP A 184 14.33 0.71 3.99
N LYS A 185 13.82 0.79 2.75
CA LYS A 185 12.86 1.82 2.31
C LYS A 185 11.40 1.44 2.50
N LEU A 186 11.03 0.20 2.22
CA LEU A 186 9.63 -0.23 2.26
C LEU A 186 9.10 -0.44 3.69
N ASN A 187 9.96 -0.42 4.72
CA ASN A 187 9.57 -0.65 6.12
C ASN A 187 8.45 -1.70 6.23
N VAL A 188 8.72 -2.88 5.70
CA VAL A 188 7.81 -4.02 5.89
C VAL A 188 7.90 -4.37 7.37
N ILE A 189 6.83 -4.01 8.11
CA ILE A 189 6.63 -4.35 9.52
C ILE A 189 6.58 -5.88 9.64
#